data_94f5fd716fb5c9d75d0afdaf1a952ee4
#
_entry.id   94f5fd716fb5c9d75d0afdaf1a952ee4
#
_cell.length_a   1.000
_cell.length_b   1.000
_cell.length_c   1.000
_cell.angle_alpha   90.00
_cell.angle_beta   90.00
_cell.angle_gamma   90.00
#
_symmetry.space_group_name_H-M   'P 1'
#
loop_
_entity.id
_entity.type
_entity.pdbx_description
1 polymer ?
#
loop_
_entity_poly.entity_id
_entity_poly.type
_entity_poly.pdbx_seq_one_letter_code
_entity_poly.pdbx_strand_id
1 'polypeptide(L)'
;MLFSKAPACGWLVVGLGNPGQNYARTRHNVGFRAVDALAEKLGVKIDRARFRGLTAQASAGGEKLLLLKPQTFMNNSGLSVMDAARFYKLPPERVLVLFDDISLPVGRLRLRADGSAGGHNGIKSIIGGLNSQSFPRVKIGVGAKPHPDYDLADWVLSNFTGPEDKLITEAAARAADAALEIIARGVPAAANDYNGAGPQ
;
A
#
# COMPACT_ATOMS: atom_id res chain seq x y z
N MET A 1 27.56 -0.19 28.37
CA MET A 1 26.90 0.26 27.14
C MET A 1 25.51 -0.34 27.10
N LEU A 2 24.48 0.47 27.32
CA LEU A 2 23.09 0.05 27.19
C LEU A 2 22.77 -0.06 25.70
N PHE A 3 22.73 -1.27 25.15
CA PHE A 3 22.18 -1.52 23.84
C PHE A 3 20.69 -1.18 23.89
N SER A 4 20.29 -0.03 23.37
CA SER A 4 18.88 0.28 23.20
C SER A 4 18.29 -0.79 22.27
N LYS A 5 17.38 -1.61 22.82
CA LYS A 5 16.61 -2.56 22.00
C LYS A 5 15.96 -1.77 20.89
N ALA A 6 16.20 -2.16 19.62
CA ALA A 6 15.50 -1.57 18.48
C ALA A 6 13.98 -1.56 18.81
N PRO A 7 13.27 -0.45 18.56
CA PRO A 7 11.85 -0.40 18.85
C PRO A 7 11.15 -1.57 18.15
N ALA A 8 10.37 -2.33 18.91
CA ALA A 8 9.67 -3.48 18.34
C ALA A 8 8.66 -2.99 17.28
N CYS A 9 8.66 -3.60 16.11
CA CYS A 9 7.68 -3.41 15.05
C CYS A 9 7.23 -4.81 14.59
N GLY A 10 5.92 -5.06 14.57
CA GLY A 10 5.36 -6.34 14.15
C GLY A 10 4.99 -6.36 12.67
N TRP A 11 4.64 -5.20 12.10
CA TRP A 11 4.25 -5.06 10.70
C TRP A 11 4.74 -3.75 10.08
N LEU A 12 5.18 -3.84 8.83
CA LEU A 12 5.38 -2.70 7.94
C LEU A 12 4.18 -2.60 6.98
N VAL A 13 3.44 -1.48 7.03
CA VAL A 13 2.33 -1.22 6.12
C VAL A 13 2.72 -0.10 5.16
N VAL A 14 2.78 -0.43 3.89
CA VAL A 14 3.29 0.45 2.82
C VAL A 14 2.15 0.87 1.90
N GLY A 15 1.91 2.16 1.74
CA GLY A 15 1.13 2.69 0.64
C GLY A 15 2.05 3.09 -0.51
N LEU A 16 1.77 2.67 -1.75
CA LEU A 16 2.53 3.08 -2.92
C LEU A 16 1.97 4.34 -3.56
N GLY A 17 2.88 5.16 -4.08
CA GLY A 17 2.58 6.42 -4.77
C GLY A 17 3.85 7.18 -5.11
N ASN A 18 3.70 8.26 -5.85
CA ASN A 18 4.77 9.20 -6.17
C ASN A 18 4.66 10.45 -5.27
N PRO A 19 5.79 10.99 -4.79
CA PRO A 19 5.79 12.22 -3.99
C PRO A 19 5.47 13.45 -4.84
N GLY A 20 4.89 14.46 -4.22
CA GLY A 20 4.58 15.75 -4.82
C GLY A 20 3.11 15.97 -5.15
N GLN A 21 2.67 17.22 -5.12
CA GLN A 21 1.27 17.62 -5.29
C GLN A 21 0.69 17.22 -6.66
N ASN A 22 1.51 17.19 -7.71
CA ASN A 22 1.10 16.82 -9.06
C ASN A 22 0.60 15.38 -9.15
N TYR A 23 1.05 14.50 -8.24
CA TYR A 23 0.67 13.09 -8.22
C TYR A 23 -0.43 12.78 -7.21
N ALA A 24 -0.74 13.69 -6.29
CA ALA A 24 -1.58 13.42 -5.14
C ALA A 24 -2.97 12.84 -5.48
N ARG A 25 -3.51 13.20 -6.66
CA ARG A 25 -4.84 12.78 -7.12
C ARG A 25 -4.80 11.72 -8.23
N THR A 26 -3.61 11.26 -8.63
CA THR A 26 -3.47 10.28 -9.70
C THR A 26 -3.90 8.87 -9.26
N ARG A 27 -4.24 8.02 -10.25
CA ARG A 27 -4.57 6.60 -10.04
C ARG A 27 -3.43 5.85 -9.36
N HIS A 28 -2.18 6.18 -9.70
CA HIS A 28 -0.99 5.55 -9.14
C HIS A 28 -0.73 5.89 -7.67
N ASN A 29 -1.43 6.90 -7.12
CA ASN A 29 -1.29 7.33 -5.72
C ASN A 29 -2.38 6.77 -4.79
N VAL A 30 -3.23 5.86 -5.27
CA VAL A 30 -4.29 5.29 -4.42
C VAL A 30 -3.74 4.55 -3.21
N GLY A 31 -2.53 3.97 -3.29
CA GLY A 31 -1.88 3.35 -2.13
C GLY A 31 -1.52 4.38 -1.05
N PHE A 32 -1.05 5.57 -1.42
CA PHE A 32 -0.85 6.67 -0.46
C PHE A 32 -2.17 7.06 0.22
N ARG A 33 -3.25 7.20 -0.56
CA ARG A 33 -4.58 7.52 0.00
C ARG A 33 -5.06 6.46 0.98
N ALA A 34 -4.83 5.18 0.70
CA ALA A 34 -5.23 4.08 1.57
C ALA A 34 -4.44 4.05 2.89
N VAL A 35 -3.13 4.28 2.85
CA VAL A 35 -2.34 4.32 4.09
C VAL A 35 -2.59 5.61 4.88
N ASP A 36 -2.95 6.73 4.23
CA ASP A 36 -3.40 7.95 4.91
C ASP A 36 -4.76 7.71 5.63
N ALA A 37 -5.71 7.02 4.99
CA ALA A 37 -6.96 6.60 5.63
C ALA A 37 -6.72 5.67 6.83
N LEU A 38 -5.75 4.77 6.73
CA LEU A 38 -5.33 3.92 7.86
C LEU A 38 -4.73 4.75 9.00
N ALA A 39 -3.89 5.73 8.68
CA ALA A 39 -3.29 6.62 9.67
C ALA A 39 -4.35 7.46 10.39
N GLU A 40 -5.32 8.01 9.67
CA GLU A 40 -6.45 8.74 10.24
C GLU A 40 -7.25 7.85 11.20
N LYS A 41 -7.60 6.64 10.80
CA LYS A 41 -8.30 5.65 11.62
C LYS A 41 -7.55 5.31 12.91
N LEU A 42 -6.21 5.28 12.87
CA LEU A 42 -5.35 5.00 14.01
C LEU A 42 -4.94 6.25 14.80
N GLY A 43 -5.42 7.43 14.42
CA GLY A 43 -5.16 8.70 15.10
C GLY A 43 -3.70 9.16 15.01
N VAL A 44 -2.97 8.80 13.94
CA VAL A 44 -1.56 9.17 13.74
C VAL A 44 -1.36 9.97 12.45
N LYS A 45 -0.24 10.70 12.34
CA LYS A 45 0.16 11.43 11.12
C LYS A 45 1.41 10.81 10.53
N ILE A 46 1.42 10.59 9.20
CA ILE A 46 2.56 10.08 8.45
C ILE A 46 3.40 11.29 7.98
N ASP A 47 4.22 11.83 8.88
CA ASP A 47 4.99 13.06 8.66
C ASP A 47 6.47 12.95 9.03
N ARG A 48 6.88 11.85 9.67
CA ARG A 48 8.27 11.67 10.09
C ARG A 48 9.13 11.15 8.94
N ALA A 49 10.09 11.95 8.49
CA ALA A 49 11.03 11.53 7.45
C ALA A 49 11.98 10.44 7.95
N ARG A 50 11.87 9.21 7.40
CA ARG A 50 12.71 8.06 7.71
C ARG A 50 12.64 7.02 6.60
N PHE A 51 13.70 6.22 6.41
CA PHE A 51 13.75 5.14 5.42
C PHE A 51 13.43 5.63 4.00
N ARG A 52 13.95 6.77 3.59
CA ARG A 52 13.66 7.40 2.29
C ARG A 52 12.14 7.58 2.03
N GLY A 53 11.37 7.79 3.09
CA GLY A 53 9.92 7.92 3.05
C GLY A 53 9.40 8.78 4.18
N LEU A 54 8.09 8.96 4.20
CA LEU A 54 7.36 9.51 5.35
C LEU A 54 6.77 8.34 6.14
N THR A 55 6.88 8.40 7.46
CA THR A 55 6.48 7.31 8.36
C THR A 55 5.63 7.79 9.53
N ALA A 56 4.85 6.86 10.06
CA ALA A 56 4.22 6.97 11.38
C ALA A 56 4.32 5.63 12.12
N GLN A 57 4.45 5.68 13.44
CA GLN A 57 4.28 4.51 14.29
C GLN A 57 2.85 4.48 14.81
N ALA A 58 2.23 3.30 14.80
CA ALA A 58 0.89 3.07 15.27
C ALA A 58 0.81 1.71 16.00
N SER A 59 -0.36 1.40 16.57
CA SER A 59 -0.65 0.09 17.15
C SER A 59 -2.09 -0.30 16.82
N ALA A 60 -2.30 -1.57 16.49
CA ALA A 60 -3.62 -2.13 16.25
C ALA A 60 -3.63 -3.61 16.65
N GLY A 61 -4.67 -4.07 17.34
CA GLY A 61 -4.82 -5.48 17.72
C GLY A 61 -3.67 -6.04 18.57
N GLY A 62 -2.97 -5.19 19.34
CA GLY A 62 -1.78 -5.59 20.10
C GLY A 62 -0.47 -5.61 19.30
N GLU A 63 -0.52 -5.42 17.97
CA GLU A 63 0.66 -5.33 17.10
C GLU A 63 1.14 -3.88 16.98
N LYS A 64 2.47 -3.70 16.91
CA LYS A 64 3.10 -2.42 16.57
C LYS A 64 3.31 -2.32 15.08
N LEU A 65 2.87 -1.22 14.50
CA LEU A 65 2.89 -0.96 13.07
C LEU A 65 3.84 0.17 12.73
N LEU A 66 4.55 0.04 11.60
CA LEU A 66 5.16 1.17 10.91
C LEU A 66 4.35 1.43 9.62
N LEU A 67 3.72 2.59 9.51
CA LEU A 67 3.11 3.07 8.28
C LEU A 67 4.19 3.78 7.46
N LEU A 68 4.26 3.53 6.15
CA LEU A 68 5.30 4.06 5.26
C LEU A 68 4.71 4.51 3.93
N LYS A 69 5.03 5.75 3.55
CA LYS A 69 4.85 6.32 2.20
C LYS A 69 6.24 6.55 1.59
N PRO A 70 6.75 5.68 0.70
CA PRO A 70 8.03 5.89 0.02
C PRO A 70 8.09 7.24 -0.69
N GLN A 71 9.23 7.93 -0.60
CA GLN A 71 9.46 9.22 -1.28
C GLN A 71 10.51 9.08 -2.40
N THR A 72 10.71 7.85 -2.88
CA THR A 72 11.74 7.45 -3.86
C THR A 72 11.25 7.39 -5.29
N PHE A 73 10.06 7.89 -5.56
CA PHE A 73 9.26 7.59 -6.75
C PHE A 73 8.97 6.08 -6.92
N MET A 74 7.94 5.77 -7.70
CA MET A 74 7.36 4.42 -7.80
C MET A 74 8.41 3.35 -8.15
N ASN A 75 9.26 3.60 -9.14
CA ASN A 75 10.25 2.62 -9.61
C ASN A 75 11.30 2.24 -8.57
N ASN A 76 11.48 3.04 -7.53
CA ASN A 76 12.47 2.86 -6.47
C ASN A 76 11.84 2.61 -5.09
N SER A 77 10.55 2.31 -5.03
CA SER A 77 9.83 2.07 -3.76
C SER A 77 10.48 0.97 -2.91
N GLY A 78 11.07 -0.03 -3.57
CA GLY A 78 11.78 -1.13 -2.90
C GLY A 78 12.96 -0.69 -2.04
N LEU A 79 13.64 0.42 -2.36
CA LEU A 79 14.73 0.95 -1.54
C LEU A 79 14.23 1.39 -0.15
N SER A 80 13.11 2.10 -0.11
CA SER A 80 12.48 2.56 1.12
C SER A 80 11.96 1.38 1.96
N VAL A 81 11.29 0.44 1.31
CA VAL A 81 10.71 -0.75 1.97
C VAL A 81 11.82 -1.64 2.55
N MET A 82 12.88 -1.90 1.77
CA MET A 82 14.03 -2.70 2.20
C MET A 82 14.73 -2.07 3.40
N ASP A 83 14.97 -0.75 3.39
CA ASP A 83 15.61 -0.04 4.51
C ASP A 83 14.80 -0.20 5.80
N ALA A 84 13.46 -0.05 5.73
CA ALA A 84 12.57 -0.21 6.87
C ALA A 84 12.51 -1.67 7.36
N ALA A 85 12.31 -2.63 6.44
CA ALA A 85 12.22 -4.05 6.77
C ALA A 85 13.52 -4.56 7.42
N ARG A 86 14.69 -4.19 6.90
CA ARG A 86 16.00 -4.53 7.48
C ARG A 86 16.20 -3.94 8.87
N PHE A 87 15.83 -2.67 9.05
CA PHE A 87 16.00 -2.00 10.34
C PHE A 87 15.19 -2.70 11.45
N TYR A 88 13.95 -3.08 11.16
CA TYR A 88 13.07 -3.77 12.10
C TYR A 88 13.20 -5.30 12.06
N LYS A 89 14.04 -5.85 11.18
CA LYS A 89 14.24 -7.30 10.97
C LYS A 89 12.94 -8.02 10.65
N LEU A 90 12.09 -7.39 9.83
CA LEU A 90 10.82 -7.95 9.40
C LEU A 90 11.04 -8.91 8.22
N PRO A 91 10.47 -10.10 8.25
CA PRO A 91 10.40 -10.98 7.10
C PRO A 91 9.40 -10.43 6.06
N PRO A 92 9.49 -10.82 4.77
CA PRO A 92 8.58 -10.34 3.72
C PRO A 92 7.09 -10.50 4.07
N GLU A 93 6.70 -11.58 4.75
CA GLU A 93 5.33 -11.87 5.16
C GLU A 93 4.75 -10.86 6.16
N ARG A 94 5.60 -10.02 6.75
CA ARG A 94 5.22 -8.91 7.64
C ARG A 94 5.27 -7.54 6.96
N VAL A 95 5.40 -7.52 5.62
CA VAL A 95 5.36 -6.31 4.79
C VAL A 95 4.07 -6.29 3.99
N LEU A 96 3.07 -5.53 4.44
CA LEU A 96 1.78 -5.38 3.77
C LEU A 96 1.82 -4.18 2.82
N VAL A 97 1.48 -4.38 1.53
CA VAL A 97 1.57 -3.34 0.50
C VAL A 97 0.18 -3.03 -0.08
N LEU A 98 -0.20 -1.74 -0.05
CA LEU A 98 -1.43 -1.20 -0.64
C LEU A 98 -1.07 -0.45 -1.92
N PHE A 99 -1.69 -0.79 -3.07
CA PHE A 99 -1.34 -0.22 -4.38
C PHE A 99 -2.47 -0.37 -5.41
N ASP A 100 -2.32 0.33 -6.53
CA ASP A 100 -3.28 0.34 -7.64
C ASP A 100 -3.22 -0.93 -8.49
N ASP A 101 -4.39 -1.37 -8.98
CA ASP A 101 -4.50 -2.48 -9.94
C ASP A 101 -5.45 -2.08 -11.08
N ILE A 102 -4.91 -2.00 -12.30
CA ILE A 102 -5.67 -1.64 -13.51
C ILE A 102 -6.58 -2.77 -14.01
N SER A 103 -6.39 -4.01 -13.55
CA SER A 103 -7.22 -5.15 -13.93
C SER A 103 -8.53 -5.24 -13.13
N LEU A 104 -8.68 -4.40 -12.12
CA LEU A 104 -9.88 -4.34 -11.28
C LEU A 104 -10.70 -3.09 -11.58
N PRO A 105 -12.03 -3.20 -11.60
CA PRO A 105 -12.92 -2.04 -11.66
C PRO A 105 -12.60 -1.03 -10.56
N VAL A 106 -12.87 0.25 -10.82
CA VAL A 106 -12.65 1.34 -9.85
C VAL A 106 -13.35 1.02 -8.53
N GLY A 107 -12.62 1.12 -7.43
CA GLY A 107 -13.15 0.88 -6.08
C GLY A 107 -13.19 -0.59 -5.62
N ARG A 108 -12.89 -1.56 -6.50
CA ARG A 108 -12.80 -2.98 -6.11
C ARG A 108 -11.50 -3.27 -5.38
N LEU A 109 -11.57 -4.14 -4.37
CA LEU A 109 -10.39 -4.63 -3.67
C LEU A 109 -10.10 -6.08 -4.04
N ARG A 110 -8.80 -6.43 -3.98
CA ARG A 110 -8.34 -7.82 -4.06
C ARG A 110 -7.14 -8.03 -3.14
N LEU A 111 -7.32 -8.90 -2.16
CA LEU A 111 -6.28 -9.27 -1.21
C LEU A 111 -5.56 -10.54 -1.69
N ARG A 112 -4.24 -10.55 -1.57
CA ARG A 112 -3.37 -11.68 -1.91
C ARG A 112 -2.26 -11.82 -0.88
N ALA A 113 -1.87 -13.06 -0.56
CA ALA A 113 -0.74 -13.33 0.34
C ALA A 113 0.61 -13.14 -0.37
N ASP A 114 0.63 -13.33 -1.68
CA ASP A 114 1.81 -13.30 -2.53
C ASP A 114 1.47 -12.96 -3.98
N GLY A 115 2.43 -13.01 -4.89
CA GLY A 115 2.24 -12.92 -6.33
C GLY A 115 3.33 -12.13 -7.06
N SER A 116 3.31 -12.21 -8.40
CA SER A 116 4.20 -11.46 -9.28
C SER A 116 3.91 -9.96 -9.26
N ALA A 117 4.75 -9.20 -9.96
CA ALA A 117 4.58 -7.75 -10.10
C ALA A 117 3.36 -7.34 -10.94
N GLY A 118 2.88 -8.20 -11.83
CA GLY A 118 1.74 -7.90 -12.71
C GLY A 118 1.91 -6.62 -13.55
N GLY A 119 3.15 -6.27 -13.90
CA GLY A 119 3.47 -5.04 -14.62
C GLY A 119 3.60 -3.79 -13.74
N HIS A 120 3.30 -3.86 -12.44
CA HIS A 120 3.37 -2.70 -11.55
C HIS A 120 4.81 -2.43 -11.08
N ASN A 121 5.38 -1.28 -11.49
CA ASN A 121 6.78 -0.95 -11.25
C ASN A 121 7.16 -0.87 -9.77
N GLY A 122 6.29 -0.36 -8.92
CA GLY A 122 6.51 -0.31 -7.47
C GLY A 122 6.61 -1.69 -6.85
N ILE A 123 5.73 -2.61 -7.26
CA ILE A 123 5.77 -4.01 -6.80
C ILE A 123 7.02 -4.72 -7.31
N LYS A 124 7.40 -4.50 -8.58
CA LYS A 124 8.66 -5.01 -9.14
C LYS A 124 9.86 -4.55 -8.32
N SER A 125 9.88 -3.28 -7.95
CA SER A 125 10.94 -2.70 -7.10
C SER A 125 10.98 -3.33 -5.71
N ILE A 126 9.82 -3.56 -5.08
CA ILE A 126 9.74 -4.20 -3.75
C ILE A 126 10.19 -5.66 -3.82
N ILE A 127 9.77 -6.41 -4.84
CA ILE A 127 10.22 -7.80 -5.06
C ILE A 127 11.75 -7.85 -5.14
N GLY A 128 12.37 -6.93 -5.91
CA GLY A 128 13.83 -6.82 -5.99
C GLY A 128 14.48 -6.46 -4.65
N GLY A 129 13.90 -5.52 -3.90
CA GLY A 129 14.41 -5.07 -2.60
C GLY A 129 14.33 -6.12 -1.50
N LEU A 130 13.22 -6.85 -1.44
CA LEU A 130 12.99 -7.93 -0.46
C LEU A 130 13.53 -9.28 -0.91
N ASN A 131 13.89 -9.43 -2.19
CA ASN A 131 14.23 -10.71 -2.84
C ASN A 131 13.16 -11.79 -2.60
N SER A 132 11.88 -11.39 -2.61
CA SER A 132 10.74 -12.27 -2.33
C SER A 132 9.47 -11.74 -2.98
N GLN A 133 8.57 -12.65 -3.34
CA GLN A 133 7.20 -12.36 -3.76
C GLN A 133 6.18 -12.64 -2.64
N SER A 134 6.61 -13.23 -1.52
CA SER A 134 5.77 -13.69 -0.42
C SER A 134 5.50 -12.57 0.58
N PHE A 135 4.82 -11.51 0.14
CA PHE A 135 4.35 -10.44 1.01
C PHE A 135 2.88 -10.12 0.74
N PRO A 136 2.06 -9.88 1.79
CA PRO A 136 0.64 -9.57 1.67
C PRO A 136 0.39 -8.28 0.88
N ARG A 137 -0.74 -8.25 0.16
CA ARG A 137 -1.11 -7.15 -0.74
C ARG A 137 -2.58 -6.84 -0.65
N VAL A 138 -2.90 -5.56 -0.59
CA VAL A 138 -4.22 -5.02 -0.88
C VAL A 138 -4.15 -4.30 -2.21
N LYS A 139 -4.72 -4.90 -3.26
CA LYS A 139 -4.86 -4.32 -4.58
C LYS A 139 -6.12 -3.49 -4.63
N ILE A 140 -6.02 -2.25 -5.10
CA ILE A 140 -7.12 -1.30 -5.18
C ILE A 140 -7.39 -1.02 -6.65
N GLY A 141 -8.58 -1.38 -7.13
CA GLY A 141 -8.97 -1.20 -8.52
C GLY A 141 -9.04 0.28 -8.91
N VAL A 142 -8.37 0.61 -9.99
CA VAL A 142 -8.36 1.95 -10.58
C VAL A 142 -8.91 1.99 -12.00
N GLY A 143 -9.43 0.86 -12.48
CA GLY A 143 -10.01 0.70 -13.80
C GLY A 143 -8.97 0.47 -14.90
N ALA A 144 -9.40 -0.20 -15.96
CA ALA A 144 -8.59 -0.43 -17.15
C ALA A 144 -8.44 0.87 -17.96
N LYS A 145 -7.35 0.95 -18.74
CA LYS A 145 -7.17 2.04 -19.73
C LYS A 145 -8.34 2.06 -20.72
N PRO A 146 -8.71 3.25 -21.22
CA PRO A 146 -9.92 3.44 -22.04
C PRO A 146 -9.89 2.67 -23.37
N HIS A 147 -8.70 2.42 -23.92
CA HIS A 147 -8.50 1.60 -25.12
C HIS A 147 -7.09 0.96 -25.12
N PRO A 148 -6.88 -0.13 -25.89
CA PRO A 148 -5.62 -0.88 -25.89
C PRO A 148 -4.37 -0.04 -26.19
N ASP A 149 -4.46 0.93 -27.09
CA ASP A 149 -3.34 1.76 -27.53
C ASP A 149 -3.03 2.94 -26.57
N TYR A 150 -3.86 3.14 -25.54
CA TYR A 150 -3.59 4.19 -24.55
C TYR A 150 -2.32 3.85 -23.76
N ASP A 151 -1.40 4.82 -23.60
CA ASP A 151 -0.18 4.60 -22.81
C ASP A 151 -0.51 4.29 -21.35
N LEU A 152 0.13 3.25 -20.83
CA LEU A 152 -0.15 2.80 -19.47
C LEU A 152 0.34 3.79 -18.41
N ALA A 153 1.50 4.43 -18.64
CA ALA A 153 2.05 5.42 -17.72
C ALA A 153 1.13 6.65 -17.66
N ASP A 154 0.65 7.13 -18.81
CA ASP A 154 -0.31 8.22 -18.88
C ASP A 154 -1.62 7.87 -18.15
N TRP A 155 -2.09 6.62 -18.27
CA TRP A 155 -3.29 6.17 -17.59
C TRP A 155 -3.14 6.21 -16.06
N VAL A 156 -2.11 5.58 -15.53
CA VAL A 156 -1.93 5.52 -14.06
C VAL A 156 -1.54 6.88 -13.47
N LEU A 157 -0.97 7.77 -14.27
CA LEU A 157 -0.67 9.16 -13.88
C LEU A 157 -1.83 10.13 -14.12
N SER A 158 -2.94 9.66 -14.73
CA SER A 158 -4.16 10.47 -14.86
C SER A 158 -4.92 10.57 -13.52
N ASN A 159 -5.68 11.65 -13.37
CA ASN A 159 -6.54 11.84 -12.21
C ASN A 159 -7.86 11.05 -12.36
N PHE A 160 -8.48 10.73 -11.25
CA PHE A 160 -9.85 10.24 -11.22
C PHE A 160 -10.85 11.32 -11.62
N THR A 161 -11.93 10.92 -12.31
CA THR A 161 -13.11 11.80 -12.50
C THR A 161 -13.85 12.02 -11.17
N GLY A 162 -14.75 12.99 -11.09
CA GLY A 162 -15.48 13.27 -9.86
C GLY A 162 -16.20 12.04 -9.27
N PRO A 163 -16.99 11.29 -10.07
CA PRO A 163 -17.64 10.06 -9.61
C PRO A 163 -16.65 8.97 -9.18
N GLU A 164 -15.58 8.76 -9.95
CA GLU A 164 -14.54 7.79 -9.60
C GLU A 164 -13.81 8.17 -8.29
N ASP A 165 -13.54 9.47 -8.06
CA ASP A 165 -12.84 9.94 -6.86
C ASP A 165 -13.61 9.63 -5.58
N LYS A 166 -14.94 9.65 -5.64
CA LYS A 166 -15.83 9.21 -4.56
C LYS A 166 -15.64 7.72 -4.24
N LEU A 167 -15.72 6.88 -5.29
CA LEU A 167 -15.52 5.43 -5.16
C LEU A 167 -14.12 5.10 -4.60
N ILE A 168 -13.10 5.84 -5.02
CA ILE A 168 -11.72 5.65 -4.54
C ILE A 168 -11.54 6.10 -3.10
N THR A 169 -12.23 7.15 -2.67
CA THR A 169 -12.21 7.57 -1.26
C THR A 169 -12.79 6.47 -0.35
N GLU A 170 -13.92 5.90 -0.75
CA GLU A 170 -14.54 4.77 -0.04
C GLU A 170 -13.66 3.51 -0.09
N ALA A 171 -13.04 3.23 -1.26
CA ALA A 171 -12.14 2.10 -1.42
C ALA A 171 -10.86 2.24 -0.58
N ALA A 172 -10.33 3.45 -0.43
CA ALA A 172 -9.18 3.72 0.43
C ALA A 172 -9.50 3.44 1.91
N ALA A 173 -10.68 3.85 2.39
CA ALA A 173 -11.13 3.53 3.74
C ALA A 173 -11.33 2.02 3.94
N ARG A 174 -11.95 1.33 2.97
CA ARG A 174 -12.10 -0.14 3.01
C ARG A 174 -10.76 -0.87 2.91
N ALA A 175 -9.79 -0.34 2.16
CA ALA A 175 -8.45 -0.91 2.09
C ALA A 175 -7.70 -0.77 3.42
N ALA A 176 -7.93 0.32 4.16
CA ALA A 176 -7.44 0.49 5.53
C ALA A 176 -8.04 -0.56 6.48
N ASP A 177 -9.36 -0.82 6.41
CA ASP A 177 -10.01 -1.88 7.18
C ASP A 177 -9.47 -3.26 6.81
N ALA A 178 -9.34 -3.55 5.52
CA ALA A 178 -8.76 -4.80 5.03
C ALA A 178 -7.32 -5.01 5.52
N ALA A 179 -6.51 -3.94 5.61
CA ALA A 179 -5.17 -4.02 6.16
C ALA A 179 -5.17 -4.42 7.65
N LEU A 180 -6.08 -3.86 8.44
CA LEU A 180 -6.25 -4.23 9.85
C LEU A 180 -6.72 -5.69 10.01
N GLU A 181 -7.65 -6.14 9.16
CA GLU A 181 -8.10 -7.54 9.15
C GLU A 181 -6.99 -8.52 8.76
N ILE A 182 -6.15 -8.17 7.79
CA ILE A 182 -4.96 -8.98 7.45
C ILE A 182 -4.03 -9.10 8.65
N ILE A 183 -3.78 -8.01 9.36
CA ILE A 183 -2.91 -7.99 10.55
C ILE A 183 -3.49 -8.84 11.67
N ALA A 184 -4.81 -8.78 11.88
CA ALA A 184 -5.50 -9.47 12.98
C ALA A 184 -5.76 -10.96 12.69
N ARG A 185 -6.19 -11.31 11.47
CA ARG A 185 -6.74 -12.64 11.14
C ARG A 185 -6.02 -13.34 9.99
N GLY A 186 -5.07 -12.65 9.35
CA GLY A 186 -4.35 -13.16 8.17
C GLY A 186 -5.09 -12.97 6.85
N VAL A 187 -4.34 -13.12 5.74
CA VAL A 187 -4.86 -12.87 4.39
C VAL A 187 -6.04 -13.77 4.00
N PRO A 188 -6.04 -15.10 4.29
CA PRO A 188 -7.16 -15.96 3.88
C PRO A 188 -8.50 -15.51 4.46
N ALA A 189 -8.55 -15.19 5.75
CA ALA A 189 -9.77 -14.73 6.42
C ALA A 189 -10.23 -13.36 5.88
N ALA A 190 -9.33 -12.38 5.80
CA ALA A 190 -9.64 -11.07 5.26
C ALA A 190 -10.08 -11.15 3.78
N ALA A 191 -9.48 -12.01 2.97
CA ALA A 191 -9.82 -12.16 1.57
C ALA A 191 -11.27 -12.65 1.35
N ASN A 192 -11.80 -13.48 2.23
CA ASN A 192 -13.21 -13.90 2.17
C ASN A 192 -14.16 -12.70 2.32
N ASP A 193 -13.81 -11.74 3.17
CA ASP A 193 -14.67 -10.59 3.46
C ASP A 193 -14.55 -9.49 2.38
N TYR A 194 -13.38 -9.34 1.74
CA TYR A 194 -13.09 -8.19 0.86
C TYR A 194 -13.01 -8.51 -0.63
N ASN A 195 -12.65 -9.73 -1.05
CA ASN A 195 -12.47 -10.05 -2.48
C ASN A 195 -13.77 -10.14 -3.26
N GLY A 196 -14.89 -10.46 -2.62
CA GLY A 196 -16.20 -10.60 -3.25
C GLY A 196 -17.07 -9.34 -3.20
N ALA A 197 -16.84 -8.47 -2.23
CA ALA A 197 -17.64 -7.27 -2.02
C ALA A 197 -17.24 -6.16 -3.01
N GLY A 198 -18.16 -5.80 -3.91
CA GLY A 198 -18.09 -4.56 -4.67
C GLY A 198 -18.45 -3.35 -3.81
N PRO A 199 -18.24 -2.11 -4.29
CA PRO A 199 -18.94 -0.97 -3.74
C PRO A 199 -20.45 -1.23 -3.84
N GLN A 200 -21.18 -1.06 -2.74
CA GLN A 200 -22.65 -1.06 -2.73
C GLN A 200 -23.14 0.28 -3.25
#